data_881be2b987e26afbe6c0ac24eef48710
#
_entry.id   881be2b987e26afbe6c0ac24eef48710
#
_cell.length_a   1.000
_cell.length_b   1.000
_cell.length_c   1.000
_cell.angle_alpha   90.00
_cell.angle_beta   90.00
_cell.angle_gamma   90.00
#
_symmetry.space_group_name_H-M   'P 1'
#
loop_
_entity.id
_entity.type
_entity.pdbx_description
1 polymer ?
#
loop_
_entity_poly.entity_id
_entity_poly.type
_entity_poly.pdbx_seq_one_letter_code
_entity_poly.pdbx_strand_id
1 'polypeptide(L)'
;MVLSRDGDRTVLTMGSDFKGEPSEFALVVPVPTVLERDQIHVGDPKIVEHLDAYSAPRLVEYFDADPCMMAKYEAMTRNVAPAAGVLEDAVSRAKALGVTIEASYTVGEYDILILSAKQSNGLETWLNENHYRVPPGASRVLGSYLKQGMKFFVAKVNLKEQAKTGFKNLRPLQMAYESPKFMLPIRLGMVNADGPQELFVYALTRDGRVETTNYRTVKIPSDAEIPEYVKEVFADFYRDMFRTAVRKEDNTAVFLEYAWDMGWCDPCASEPLSRDELRELGVFWLDESQPGANRRISGAGTMPFVTRLHLRYDAAHFPEDLVFQQTADRSNFQGRYILRHPWTGADDCSAAQEYRKSLRGRREKQATTLAALTGWNLEDIRTRMHVRGDWSTETDSVKWYQKLWKK
;
A
#
# COMPACT_ATOMS: atom_id res chain seq x y z
N MET A 1 -2.14 -7.43 0.38
CA MET A 1 -1.96 -8.31 -0.80
C MET A 1 -0.73 -7.88 -1.57
N VAL A 2 0.16 -8.81 -1.97
CA VAL A 2 1.31 -8.50 -2.84
C VAL A 2 1.13 -9.24 -4.16
N LEU A 3 1.38 -8.57 -5.26
CA LEU A 3 1.28 -9.07 -6.63
C LEU A 3 2.62 -8.86 -7.33
N SER A 4 3.45 -9.89 -7.43
CA SER A 4 4.66 -9.87 -8.23
C SER A 4 4.31 -10.36 -9.63
N ARG A 5 4.43 -9.48 -10.65
CA ARG A 5 3.96 -9.80 -12.01
C ARG A 5 4.94 -9.35 -13.07
N ASP A 6 5.15 -10.26 -14.03
CA ASP A 6 5.85 -9.99 -15.28
C ASP A 6 5.18 -10.77 -16.42
N GLY A 7 4.78 -10.09 -17.49
CA GLY A 7 3.94 -10.68 -18.55
C GLY A 7 2.65 -11.28 -17.99
N ASP A 8 2.40 -12.54 -18.27
CA ASP A 8 1.22 -13.29 -17.78
C ASP A 8 1.48 -14.01 -16.46
N ARG A 9 2.72 -14.06 -15.97
CA ARG A 9 3.09 -14.73 -14.73
C ARG A 9 2.83 -13.84 -13.52
N THR A 10 2.17 -14.40 -12.52
CA THR A 10 1.85 -13.69 -11.28
C THR A 10 2.14 -14.58 -10.08
N VAL A 11 2.78 -14.01 -9.07
CA VAL A 11 2.80 -14.55 -7.70
C VAL A 11 1.95 -13.65 -6.83
N LEU A 12 0.84 -14.18 -6.34
CA LEU A 12 -0.07 -13.52 -5.41
C LEU A 12 0.27 -13.95 -3.99
N THR A 13 0.64 -13.01 -3.14
CA THR A 13 0.83 -13.20 -1.69
C THR A 13 -0.33 -12.57 -0.94
N MET A 14 -1.03 -13.38 -0.16
CA MET A 14 -2.20 -12.97 0.62
C MET A 14 -1.84 -12.99 2.11
N GLY A 15 -1.61 -11.83 2.70
CA GLY A 15 -1.56 -11.66 4.16
C GLY A 15 -2.98 -11.71 4.72
N SER A 16 -3.18 -12.45 5.81
CA SER A 16 -4.45 -12.52 6.51
C SER A 16 -4.41 -11.66 7.77
N ASP A 17 -5.45 -10.85 7.97
CA ASP A 17 -5.75 -10.12 9.20
C ASP A 17 -6.82 -10.84 10.05
N PHE A 18 -7.00 -12.13 9.83
CA PHE A 18 -8.01 -12.95 10.50
C PHE A 18 -7.93 -12.81 12.02
N LYS A 19 -9.05 -12.38 12.61
CA LYS A 19 -9.23 -12.21 14.05
C LYS A 19 -10.22 -13.25 14.56
N GLY A 20 -9.73 -14.39 14.98
CA GLY A 20 -10.56 -15.51 15.47
C GLY A 20 -9.71 -16.73 15.79
N GLU A 21 -10.38 -17.80 16.19
CA GLU A 21 -9.72 -19.07 16.43
C GLU A 21 -9.23 -19.67 15.09
N PRO A 22 -7.97 -20.09 14.97
CA PRO A 22 -7.42 -20.66 13.74
C PRO A 22 -8.25 -21.83 13.16
N SER A 23 -8.97 -22.57 14.02
CA SER A 23 -9.89 -23.64 13.62
C SER A 23 -11.09 -23.16 12.79
N GLU A 24 -11.43 -21.89 12.90
CA GLU A 24 -12.53 -21.27 12.14
C GLU A 24 -12.09 -20.63 10.83
N PHE A 25 -10.78 -20.56 10.59
CA PHE A 25 -10.26 -19.97 9.37
C PHE A 25 -10.56 -20.85 8.17
N ALA A 26 -11.17 -20.24 7.17
CA ALA A 26 -11.33 -20.83 5.86
C ALA A 26 -11.20 -19.72 4.80
N LEU A 27 -10.33 -19.93 3.84
CA LEU A 27 -10.08 -19.02 2.74
C LEU A 27 -10.52 -19.66 1.43
N VAL A 28 -11.28 -18.92 0.61
CA VAL A 28 -11.66 -19.33 -0.74
C VAL A 28 -11.21 -18.25 -1.72
N VAL A 29 -10.31 -18.59 -2.62
CA VAL A 29 -9.75 -17.65 -3.60
C VAL A 29 -9.99 -18.17 -5.01
N PRO A 30 -10.68 -17.43 -5.88
CA PRO A 30 -10.75 -17.75 -7.29
C PRO A 30 -9.38 -17.62 -7.94
N VAL A 31 -8.97 -18.67 -8.65
CA VAL A 31 -7.68 -18.72 -9.36
C VAL A 31 -7.91 -19.09 -10.83
N PRO A 32 -7.05 -18.63 -11.75
CA PRO A 32 -7.30 -18.81 -13.19
C PRO A 32 -7.13 -20.26 -13.66
N THR A 33 -6.32 -21.03 -12.96
CA THR A 33 -5.95 -22.41 -13.35
C THR A 33 -6.02 -23.34 -12.13
N VAL A 34 -5.92 -24.65 -12.37
CA VAL A 34 -5.61 -25.63 -11.32
C VAL A 34 -4.16 -25.39 -10.89
N LEU A 35 -3.93 -25.22 -9.61
CA LEU A 35 -2.58 -25.02 -9.06
C LEU A 35 -1.97 -26.36 -8.66
N GLU A 36 -0.72 -26.56 -9.02
CA GLU A 36 0.10 -27.68 -8.56
C GLU A 36 0.73 -27.37 -7.19
N ARG A 37 1.24 -28.40 -6.50
CA ARG A 37 1.82 -28.27 -5.16
C ARG A 37 2.95 -27.23 -5.12
N ASP A 38 3.82 -27.22 -6.12
CA ASP A 38 5.02 -26.37 -6.17
C ASP A 38 4.70 -24.91 -6.54
N GLN A 39 3.46 -24.63 -6.95
CA GLN A 39 2.94 -23.27 -7.17
C GLN A 39 2.40 -22.61 -5.89
N ILE A 40 2.40 -23.33 -4.77
CA ILE A 40 1.82 -22.90 -3.50
C ILE A 40 2.90 -22.87 -2.43
N HIS A 41 3.05 -21.72 -1.77
CA HIS A 41 4.03 -21.49 -0.73
C HIS A 41 3.40 -20.74 0.46
N VAL A 42 4.09 -20.77 1.61
CA VAL A 42 3.74 -20.01 2.81
C VAL A 42 4.90 -19.06 3.12
N GLY A 43 4.65 -17.76 3.00
CA GLY A 43 5.66 -16.72 3.15
C GLY A 43 5.92 -16.29 4.60
N ASP A 44 6.94 -15.44 4.79
CA ASP A 44 7.21 -14.79 6.08
C ASP A 44 6.41 -13.46 6.16
N PRO A 45 5.58 -13.26 7.20
CA PRO A 45 4.85 -12.01 7.39
C PRO A 45 5.77 -10.79 7.53
N LYS A 46 6.99 -10.95 8.07
CA LYS A 46 7.96 -9.86 8.25
C LYS A 46 8.36 -9.19 6.94
N ILE A 47 8.39 -9.94 5.85
CA ILE A 47 8.75 -9.39 4.54
C ILE A 47 7.62 -8.50 4.00
N VAL A 48 6.36 -8.89 4.24
CA VAL A 48 5.20 -8.04 3.91
C VAL A 48 5.20 -6.78 4.78
N GLU A 49 5.52 -6.90 6.07
CA GLU A 49 5.68 -5.76 6.99
C GLU A 49 6.81 -4.82 6.55
N HIS A 50 7.94 -5.38 6.07
CA HIS A 50 9.05 -4.59 5.53
C HIS A 50 8.64 -3.83 4.25
N LEU A 51 7.94 -4.48 3.33
CA LEU A 51 7.41 -3.84 2.13
C LEU A 51 6.41 -2.74 2.46
N ASP A 52 5.55 -2.97 3.47
CA ASP A 52 4.62 -1.96 3.98
C ASP A 52 5.38 -0.74 4.52
N ALA A 53 6.34 -0.94 5.42
CA ALA A 53 7.16 0.12 6.01
C ALA A 53 7.98 0.89 4.95
N TYR A 54 8.51 0.19 3.95
CA TYR A 54 9.25 0.79 2.84
C TYR A 54 8.39 1.73 2.00
N SER A 55 7.16 1.36 1.71
CA SER A 55 6.28 2.07 0.76
C SER A 55 5.19 2.93 1.43
N ALA A 56 5.08 2.94 2.76
CA ALA A 56 4.05 3.69 3.48
C ALA A 56 4.18 5.20 3.29
N PRO A 57 3.06 5.93 3.25
CA PRO A 57 3.05 7.39 3.37
C PRO A 57 3.73 7.85 4.65
N ARG A 58 4.44 8.98 4.59
CA ARG A 58 5.31 9.41 5.69
C ARG A 58 5.35 10.92 5.91
N LEU A 59 5.86 11.28 7.07
CA LEU A 59 6.25 12.65 7.38
C LEU A 59 7.67 12.91 6.89
N VAL A 60 7.89 14.11 6.34
CA VAL A 60 9.22 14.63 6.02
C VAL A 60 9.42 15.94 6.77
N GLU A 61 10.58 16.10 7.38
CA GLU A 61 10.89 17.25 8.21
C GLU A 61 11.87 18.17 7.49
N TYR A 62 11.53 19.45 7.39
CA TYR A 62 12.40 20.48 6.88
C TYR A 62 12.61 21.54 7.96
N PHE A 63 13.81 22.09 8.00
CA PHE A 63 14.19 23.18 8.90
C PHE A 63 14.46 24.43 8.07
N ASP A 64 13.84 25.54 8.45
CA ASP A 64 14.08 26.80 7.77
C ASP A 64 15.51 27.29 8.06
N ALA A 65 16.21 27.66 7.01
CA ALA A 65 17.54 28.24 7.13
C ALA A 65 17.48 29.64 7.77
N ASP A 66 18.59 30.07 8.36
CA ASP A 66 18.74 31.44 8.85
C ASP A 66 18.53 32.45 7.70
N PRO A 67 17.49 33.29 7.77
CA PRO A 67 17.19 34.23 6.70
C PRO A 67 18.32 35.28 6.47
N CYS A 68 19.15 35.51 7.48
CA CYS A 68 20.28 36.43 7.38
C CYS A 68 21.47 35.83 6.61
N MET A 69 21.52 34.52 6.44
CA MET A 69 22.60 33.77 5.75
C MET A 69 22.31 33.50 4.27
N MET A 70 21.05 33.59 3.82
CA MET A 70 20.60 33.17 2.48
C MET A 70 21.26 33.93 1.31
N ALA A 71 21.75 35.15 1.53
CA ALA A 71 22.40 35.95 0.47
C ALA A 71 23.74 35.36 -0.03
N LYS A 72 24.29 34.34 0.59
CA LYS A 72 25.62 33.78 0.30
C LYS A 72 25.64 32.48 -0.50
N TYR A 73 24.51 31.75 -0.68
CA TYR A 73 24.52 30.34 -1.16
C TYR A 73 23.84 30.04 -2.50
N GLU A 74 23.30 31.02 -3.23
CA GLU A 74 22.58 30.77 -4.51
C GLU A 74 23.45 30.32 -5.70
N ALA A 75 24.73 30.09 -5.52
CA ALA A 75 25.68 29.92 -6.62
C ALA A 75 26.07 28.48 -7.01
N MET A 76 25.64 27.41 -6.31
CA MET A 76 26.13 26.05 -6.62
C MET A 76 25.05 24.96 -6.54
N THR A 77 24.66 24.34 -7.66
CA THR A 77 24.53 22.87 -7.93
C THR A 77 23.70 22.49 -9.15
N ARG A 78 24.14 21.48 -9.93
CA ARG A 78 23.35 20.71 -10.94
C ARG A 78 23.97 19.36 -11.32
N ASN A 79 23.07 18.38 -11.67
CA ASN A 79 23.16 17.16 -12.54
C ASN A 79 23.51 15.80 -11.89
N VAL A 80 22.98 14.60 -12.34
CA VAL A 80 22.64 13.90 -13.59
C VAL A 80 21.92 12.55 -13.37
N ALA A 81 21.32 11.89 -14.42
CA ALA A 81 20.43 10.69 -14.48
C ALA A 81 20.98 9.52 -15.39
N PRO A 82 20.15 8.53 -15.92
CA PRO A 82 19.89 7.14 -15.46
C PRO A 82 20.14 5.99 -16.49
N ALA A 83 19.66 4.67 -16.26
CA ALA A 83 19.20 3.69 -17.28
C ALA A 83 18.81 2.25 -16.78
N ALA A 84 18.10 1.44 -17.60
CA ALA A 84 17.11 0.40 -17.41
C ALA A 84 17.40 -1.05 -17.94
N GLY A 85 16.57 -2.10 -17.61
CA GLY A 85 15.80 -3.07 -18.40
C GLY A 85 15.96 -4.62 -18.43
N VAL A 86 15.01 -5.51 -18.18
CA VAL A 86 14.09 -6.50 -18.88
C VAL A 86 14.33 -8.04 -19.01
N LEU A 87 13.30 -8.94 -18.70
CA LEU A 87 12.55 -10.16 -19.23
C LEU A 87 13.03 -11.63 -19.06
N GLU A 88 12.23 -12.74 -19.01
CA GLU A 88 10.96 -13.47 -19.22
C GLU A 88 11.16 -15.02 -19.17
N ASP A 89 10.29 -15.99 -19.05
CA ASP A 89 8.99 -16.67 -19.34
C ASP A 89 8.96 -18.21 -19.06
N ALA A 90 7.94 -19.00 -18.83
CA ALA A 90 6.59 -19.46 -18.98
C ALA A 90 6.22 -21.00 -18.83
N VAL A 91 4.97 -21.34 -18.44
CA VAL A 91 3.82 -22.25 -18.89
C VAL A 91 3.73 -23.77 -18.52
N SER A 92 2.67 -24.41 -18.08
CA SER A 92 1.22 -24.67 -18.07
C SER A 92 0.86 -26.21 -17.83
N ARG A 93 -0.31 -26.80 -17.48
CA ARG A 93 -1.79 -26.89 -17.69
C ARG A 93 -2.41 -28.21 -17.15
N ALA A 94 -3.60 -28.49 -16.91
CA ALA A 94 -4.97 -28.44 -16.44
C ALA A 94 -5.91 -29.65 -16.72
N LYS A 95 -7.06 -29.92 -15.97
CA LYS A 95 -8.49 -30.22 -16.39
C LYS A 95 -9.29 -31.15 -15.44
N ALA A 96 -10.52 -31.13 -15.39
CA ALA A 96 -11.79 -30.66 -14.80
C ALA A 96 -12.92 -31.71 -14.76
N LEU A 97 -13.98 -31.67 -13.82
CA LEU A 97 -15.44 -31.97 -14.00
C LEU A 97 -16.23 -32.01 -12.68
N GLY A 98 -17.48 -31.40 -12.63
CA GLY A 98 -18.35 -31.38 -11.45
C GLY A 98 -17.83 -30.42 -10.37
N VAL A 99 -18.09 -30.66 -9.08
CA VAL A 99 -17.09 -30.24 -8.10
C VAL A 99 -16.05 -31.35 -8.06
N THR A 100 -14.93 -31.13 -8.66
CA THR A 100 -13.83 -32.08 -8.65
C THR A 100 -12.78 -31.51 -7.71
N ILE A 101 -12.33 -32.30 -6.73
CA ILE A 101 -11.09 -32.01 -6.04
C ILE A 101 -9.98 -32.31 -7.05
N GLU A 102 -9.45 -31.29 -7.66
CA GLU A 102 -8.39 -31.41 -8.66
C GLU A 102 -7.08 -31.77 -7.99
N ALA A 103 -6.87 -31.24 -6.77
CA ALA A 103 -5.69 -31.55 -5.98
C ALA A 103 -5.93 -31.25 -4.48
N SER A 104 -5.15 -31.92 -3.64
CA SER A 104 -5.13 -31.73 -2.19
C SER A 104 -3.68 -31.70 -1.70
N TYR A 105 -3.35 -30.65 -0.92
CA TYR A 105 -1.99 -30.44 -0.41
C TYR A 105 -2.01 -30.00 1.04
N THR A 106 -0.98 -30.39 1.81
CA THR A 106 -0.63 -29.70 3.07
C THR A 106 0.61 -28.84 2.82
N VAL A 107 0.51 -27.54 3.06
CA VAL A 107 1.58 -26.56 2.84
C VAL A 107 1.70 -25.68 4.08
N GLY A 108 2.81 -25.80 4.82
CA GLY A 108 2.93 -25.14 6.11
C GLY A 108 1.79 -25.55 7.05
N GLU A 109 1.12 -24.57 7.63
CA GLU A 109 -0.03 -24.77 8.52
C GLU A 109 -1.38 -24.89 7.79
N TYR A 110 -1.42 -25.06 6.48
CA TYR A 110 -2.66 -25.09 5.71
C TYR A 110 -2.90 -26.42 5.02
N ASP A 111 -4.12 -26.92 5.14
CA ASP A 111 -4.67 -27.95 4.26
C ASP A 111 -5.41 -27.27 3.11
N ILE A 112 -4.97 -27.53 1.91
CA ILE A 112 -5.38 -26.84 0.69
C ILE A 112 -6.06 -27.81 -0.27
N LEU A 113 -7.17 -27.38 -0.83
CA LEU A 113 -7.89 -28.05 -1.91
C LEU A 113 -7.97 -27.12 -3.12
N ILE A 114 -7.72 -27.68 -4.29
CA ILE A 114 -8.00 -27.01 -5.56
C ILE A 114 -9.27 -27.61 -6.13
N LEU A 115 -10.28 -26.78 -6.28
CA LEU A 115 -11.60 -27.19 -6.72
C LEU A 115 -11.95 -26.62 -8.08
N SER A 116 -12.59 -27.43 -8.91
CA SER A 116 -13.37 -26.96 -10.04
C SER A 116 -14.84 -27.28 -9.85
N ALA A 117 -15.73 -26.47 -10.36
CA ALA A 117 -17.15 -26.72 -10.26
C ALA A 117 -17.86 -26.31 -11.56
N LYS A 118 -18.95 -27.01 -11.89
CA LYS A 118 -19.80 -26.69 -13.05
C LYS A 118 -20.93 -25.72 -12.66
N GLN A 119 -21.37 -25.74 -11.42
CA GLN A 119 -22.50 -24.97 -10.90
C GLN A 119 -22.14 -24.35 -9.54
N SER A 120 -22.54 -23.10 -9.35
CA SER A 120 -22.26 -22.35 -8.09
C SER A 120 -22.99 -22.95 -6.90
N ASN A 121 -24.23 -23.40 -7.09
CA ASN A 121 -24.99 -24.03 -6.00
C ASN A 121 -24.34 -25.35 -5.54
N GLY A 122 -23.81 -26.14 -6.46
CA GLY A 122 -23.06 -27.37 -6.14
C GLY A 122 -21.79 -27.06 -5.34
N LEU A 123 -21.07 -26.01 -5.71
CA LEU A 123 -19.87 -25.57 -4.97
C LEU A 123 -20.24 -25.03 -3.59
N GLU A 124 -21.27 -24.20 -3.46
CA GLU A 124 -21.75 -23.69 -2.17
C GLU A 124 -22.19 -24.83 -1.26
N THR A 125 -22.98 -25.79 -1.77
CA THR A 125 -23.42 -26.98 -1.02
C THR A 125 -22.21 -27.80 -0.57
N TRP A 126 -21.26 -28.06 -1.46
CA TRP A 126 -20.07 -28.82 -1.14
C TRP A 126 -19.22 -28.15 -0.07
N LEU A 127 -19.03 -26.83 -0.16
CA LEU A 127 -18.29 -26.06 0.85
C LEU A 127 -18.98 -26.17 2.22
N ASN A 128 -20.30 -26.04 2.29
CA ASN A 128 -21.06 -26.16 3.53
C ASN A 128 -20.99 -27.59 4.12
N GLU A 129 -21.14 -28.64 3.30
CA GLU A 129 -21.02 -30.03 3.71
C GLU A 129 -19.63 -30.38 4.25
N ASN A 130 -18.59 -29.70 3.74
CA ASN A 130 -17.21 -29.84 4.20
C ASN A 130 -16.83 -28.86 5.30
N HIS A 131 -17.84 -28.27 6.00
CA HIS A 131 -17.66 -27.36 7.14
C HIS A 131 -16.93 -26.07 6.82
N TYR A 132 -17.02 -25.58 5.57
CA TYR A 132 -16.66 -24.22 5.23
C TYR A 132 -17.89 -23.34 5.47
N ARG A 133 -17.74 -22.29 6.29
CA ARG A 133 -18.82 -21.33 6.51
C ARG A 133 -18.97 -20.43 5.29
N VAL A 134 -19.94 -20.76 4.44
CA VAL A 134 -20.25 -19.98 3.24
C VAL A 134 -21.39 -19.01 3.58
N PRO A 135 -21.17 -17.71 3.53
CA PRO A 135 -22.21 -16.74 3.87
C PRO A 135 -23.32 -16.73 2.79
N PRO A 136 -24.56 -16.34 3.18
CA PRO A 136 -25.67 -16.19 2.23
C PRO A 136 -25.32 -15.23 1.08
N GLY A 137 -25.62 -15.62 -0.16
CA GLY A 137 -25.33 -14.82 -1.35
C GLY A 137 -24.00 -15.14 -2.03
N ALA A 138 -23.13 -15.96 -1.42
CA ALA A 138 -21.86 -16.37 -2.03
C ALA A 138 -22.06 -17.09 -3.37
N SER A 139 -23.13 -17.86 -3.53
CA SER A 139 -23.44 -18.60 -4.77
C SER A 139 -23.49 -17.68 -6.00
N ARG A 140 -24.04 -16.48 -5.86
CA ARG A 140 -24.11 -15.48 -6.95
C ARG A 140 -22.69 -15.04 -7.36
N VAL A 141 -21.83 -14.76 -6.39
CA VAL A 141 -20.44 -14.33 -6.64
C VAL A 141 -19.63 -15.49 -7.19
N LEU A 142 -19.73 -16.69 -6.59
CA LEU A 142 -19.09 -17.91 -7.08
C LEU A 142 -19.49 -18.22 -8.55
N GLY A 143 -20.79 -18.05 -8.88
CA GLY A 143 -21.30 -18.24 -10.23
C GLY A 143 -20.66 -17.31 -11.27
N SER A 144 -20.28 -16.09 -10.89
CA SER A 144 -19.60 -15.18 -11.79
C SER A 144 -18.16 -15.62 -12.12
N TYR A 145 -17.46 -16.21 -11.18
CA TYR A 145 -16.13 -16.77 -11.39
C TYR A 145 -16.18 -18.07 -12.21
N LEU A 146 -17.19 -18.91 -11.98
CA LEU A 146 -17.40 -20.12 -12.78
C LEU A 146 -17.65 -19.80 -14.25
N LYS A 147 -18.46 -18.75 -14.55
CA LYS A 147 -18.66 -18.26 -15.94
C LYS A 147 -17.37 -17.80 -16.60
N GLN A 148 -16.38 -17.39 -15.83
CA GLN A 148 -15.06 -17.03 -16.32
C GLN A 148 -14.10 -18.22 -16.41
N GLY A 149 -14.54 -19.43 -16.08
CA GLY A 149 -13.72 -20.66 -16.11
C GLY A 149 -12.75 -20.77 -14.96
N MET A 150 -12.85 -19.92 -13.92
CA MET A 150 -11.95 -19.94 -12.78
C MET A 150 -12.12 -21.20 -11.92
N LYS A 151 -11.05 -21.55 -11.23
CA LYS A 151 -10.96 -22.60 -10.20
C LYS A 151 -11.00 -21.95 -8.83
N PHE A 152 -11.05 -22.77 -7.79
CA PHE A 152 -11.10 -22.28 -6.42
C PHE A 152 -9.99 -22.91 -5.61
N PHE A 153 -9.09 -22.08 -5.15
CA PHE A 153 -8.14 -22.41 -4.09
C PHE A 153 -8.87 -22.30 -2.76
N VAL A 154 -8.90 -23.37 -2.01
CA VAL A 154 -9.59 -23.45 -0.72
C VAL A 154 -8.59 -23.89 0.34
N ALA A 155 -8.41 -23.09 1.39
CA ALA A 155 -7.48 -23.38 2.46
C ALA A 155 -8.18 -23.40 3.82
N LYS A 156 -7.83 -24.36 4.66
CA LYS A 156 -8.13 -24.41 6.11
C LYS A 156 -6.85 -24.50 6.90
N VAL A 157 -6.88 -24.05 8.15
CA VAL A 157 -5.75 -24.23 9.06
C VAL A 157 -5.71 -25.66 9.59
N ASN A 158 -4.58 -26.32 9.42
CA ASN A 158 -4.23 -27.57 10.08
C ASN A 158 -3.64 -27.24 11.45
N LEU A 159 -4.42 -27.35 12.50
CA LEU A 159 -4.03 -27.00 13.86
C LEU A 159 -2.80 -27.74 14.37
N LYS A 160 -2.56 -28.98 13.90
CA LYS A 160 -1.38 -29.76 14.27
C LYS A 160 -0.11 -29.18 13.68
N GLU A 161 -0.17 -28.76 12.43
CA GLU A 161 0.96 -28.14 11.75
C GLU A 161 1.17 -26.70 12.26
N GLN A 162 0.09 -25.93 12.46
CA GLN A 162 0.15 -24.58 13.00
C GLN A 162 0.82 -24.53 14.38
N ALA A 163 0.52 -25.48 15.26
CA ALA A 163 1.15 -25.58 16.58
C ALA A 163 2.68 -25.79 16.52
N LYS A 164 3.22 -26.33 15.42
CA LYS A 164 4.66 -26.52 15.23
C LYS A 164 5.39 -25.27 14.76
N THR A 165 4.67 -24.30 14.18
CA THR A 165 5.31 -23.13 13.56
C THR A 165 5.83 -22.12 14.56
N GLY A 166 5.27 -22.07 15.77
CA GLY A 166 5.56 -21.05 16.79
C GLY A 166 4.98 -19.66 16.49
N PHE A 167 4.32 -19.46 15.35
CA PHE A 167 3.66 -18.21 15.01
C PHE A 167 2.28 -18.12 15.68
N LYS A 168 1.96 -16.93 16.23
CA LYS A 168 0.63 -16.65 16.80
C LYS A 168 -0.40 -16.31 15.71
N ASN A 169 0.04 -15.69 14.62
CA ASN A 169 -0.80 -15.28 13.50
C ASN A 169 -0.59 -16.23 12.32
N LEU A 170 -1.58 -16.33 11.45
CA LEU A 170 -1.50 -17.09 10.22
C LEU A 170 -0.51 -16.43 9.25
N ARG A 171 0.39 -17.24 8.70
CA ARG A 171 1.38 -16.77 7.73
C ARG A 171 0.76 -16.50 6.36
N PRO A 172 1.34 -15.59 5.55
CA PRO A 172 0.83 -15.32 4.21
C PRO A 172 0.85 -16.54 3.31
N LEU A 173 -0.24 -16.77 2.59
CA LEU A 173 -0.31 -17.77 1.52
C LEU A 173 0.12 -17.16 0.19
N GLN A 174 0.91 -17.90 -0.57
CA GLN A 174 1.38 -17.50 -1.89
C GLN A 174 0.92 -18.50 -2.95
N MET A 175 0.55 -17.97 -4.10
CA MET A 175 0.08 -18.72 -5.26
C MET A 175 0.73 -18.19 -6.51
N ALA A 176 1.47 -19.05 -7.24
CA ALA A 176 2.06 -18.73 -8.53
C ALA A 176 1.18 -19.29 -9.66
N TYR A 177 0.83 -18.44 -10.62
CA TYR A 177 0.02 -18.85 -11.76
C TYR A 177 0.27 -17.97 -12.99
N GLU A 178 -0.18 -18.46 -14.14
CA GLU A 178 -0.20 -17.70 -15.39
C GLU A 178 -1.61 -17.35 -15.78
N SER A 179 -1.81 -16.10 -16.19
CA SER A 179 -3.07 -15.59 -16.68
C SER A 179 -2.86 -14.32 -17.51
N PRO A 180 -3.48 -14.18 -18.67
CA PRO A 180 -3.48 -12.90 -19.39
C PRO A 180 -4.25 -11.81 -18.63
N LYS A 181 -5.12 -12.18 -17.71
CA LYS A 181 -5.84 -11.23 -16.86
C LYS A 181 -4.99 -10.85 -15.65
N PHE A 182 -4.66 -9.57 -15.54
CA PHE A 182 -4.09 -9.02 -14.34
C PHE A 182 -5.22 -8.52 -13.44
N MET A 183 -5.63 -9.35 -12.48
CA MET A 183 -6.76 -9.06 -11.61
C MET A 183 -6.54 -9.57 -10.18
N LEU A 184 -7.24 -8.96 -9.24
CA LEU A 184 -7.35 -9.41 -7.86
C LEU A 184 -8.81 -9.64 -7.50
N PRO A 185 -9.23 -10.87 -7.16
CA PRO A 185 -10.59 -11.17 -6.78
C PRO A 185 -10.88 -10.64 -5.38
N ILE A 186 -11.76 -9.65 -5.25
CA ILE A 186 -12.15 -9.04 -3.98
C ILE A 186 -13.59 -9.33 -3.58
N ARG A 187 -14.44 -9.75 -4.52
CA ARG A 187 -15.89 -9.88 -4.27
C ARG A 187 -16.27 -10.90 -3.22
N LEU A 188 -15.53 -12.02 -3.12
CA LEU A 188 -15.82 -13.03 -2.09
C LEU A 188 -15.55 -12.50 -0.68
N GLY A 189 -14.53 -11.68 -0.49
CA GLY A 189 -14.25 -11.01 0.79
C GLY A 189 -15.39 -10.11 1.25
N MET A 190 -16.09 -9.45 0.34
CA MET A 190 -17.21 -8.58 0.67
C MET A 190 -18.48 -9.32 1.12
N VAL A 191 -18.65 -10.57 0.70
CA VAL A 191 -19.87 -11.36 1.05
C VAL A 191 -19.93 -11.64 2.56
N ASN A 192 -18.78 -11.71 3.22
CA ASN A 192 -18.67 -11.98 4.67
C ASN A 192 -18.30 -10.74 5.50
N ALA A 193 -18.26 -9.57 4.88
CA ALA A 193 -17.84 -8.35 5.54
C ALA A 193 -18.97 -7.69 6.32
N ASP A 194 -18.66 -7.22 7.52
CA ASP A 194 -19.52 -6.33 8.32
C ASP A 194 -19.18 -4.87 8.00
N GLY A 195 -19.64 -4.39 6.84
CA GLY A 195 -19.37 -3.05 6.33
C GLY A 195 -18.15 -2.91 5.40
N PRO A 196 -17.76 -1.67 5.09
CA PRO A 196 -16.62 -1.40 4.21
C PRO A 196 -15.29 -1.93 4.78
N GLN A 197 -14.47 -2.53 3.91
CA GLN A 197 -13.14 -3.03 4.22
C GLN A 197 -12.06 -2.13 3.65
N GLU A 198 -10.85 -2.20 4.20
CA GLU A 198 -9.66 -1.57 3.64
C GLU A 198 -8.72 -2.63 3.08
N LEU A 199 -8.09 -2.31 1.96
CA LEU A 199 -7.17 -3.20 1.27
C LEU A 199 -5.95 -2.42 0.78
N PHE A 200 -4.77 -2.93 1.15
CA PHE A 200 -3.50 -2.53 0.55
C PHE A 200 -3.10 -3.54 -0.52
N VAL A 201 -2.79 -3.02 -1.71
CA VAL A 201 -2.26 -3.81 -2.83
C VAL A 201 -0.87 -3.29 -3.16
N TYR A 202 0.13 -4.16 -3.05
CA TYR A 202 1.50 -3.90 -3.47
C TYR A 202 1.72 -4.63 -4.77
N ALA A 203 1.95 -3.92 -5.85
CA ALA A 203 2.33 -4.50 -7.12
C ALA A 203 3.83 -4.31 -7.36
N LEU A 204 4.53 -5.41 -7.55
CA LEU A 204 5.92 -5.46 -7.92
C LEU A 204 5.98 -5.85 -9.39
N THR A 205 6.47 -4.95 -10.23
CA THR A 205 6.48 -5.13 -11.69
C THR A 205 7.84 -4.73 -12.26
N ARG A 206 8.11 -5.14 -13.49
CA ARG A 206 9.39 -4.87 -14.14
C ARG A 206 9.48 -3.46 -14.73
N ASP A 207 8.42 -2.97 -15.37
CA ASP A 207 8.53 -1.82 -16.27
C ASP A 207 7.98 -0.49 -15.74
N GLY A 208 6.99 -0.49 -14.89
CA GLY A 208 6.41 0.75 -14.37
C GLY A 208 5.22 0.53 -13.45
N ARG A 209 4.56 1.62 -13.08
CA ARG A 209 3.49 1.56 -12.09
C ARG A 209 2.24 0.84 -12.60
N VAL A 210 1.51 0.28 -11.65
CA VAL A 210 0.24 -0.39 -11.87
C VAL A 210 -0.92 0.56 -11.56
N GLU A 211 -1.95 0.51 -12.38
CA GLU A 211 -3.21 1.23 -12.21
C GLU A 211 -4.39 0.28 -12.39
N THR A 212 -5.54 0.62 -11.80
CA THR A 212 -6.80 -0.08 -12.09
C THR A 212 -7.39 0.39 -13.41
N THR A 213 -8.01 -0.54 -14.16
CA THR A 213 -8.66 -0.24 -15.46
C THR A 213 -10.16 -0.05 -15.33
N ASN A 214 -10.77 -0.64 -14.31
CA ASN A 214 -12.22 -0.62 -14.10
C ASN A 214 -12.64 0.29 -12.91
N TYR A 215 -11.67 0.82 -12.18
CA TYR A 215 -11.86 1.86 -11.17
C TYR A 215 -10.84 2.97 -11.40
N ARG A 216 -11.16 4.18 -10.97
CA ARG A 216 -10.25 5.32 -11.13
C ARG A 216 -9.10 5.22 -10.12
N THR A 217 -7.85 5.19 -10.60
CA THR A 217 -6.67 5.34 -9.76
C THR A 217 -6.35 6.82 -9.59
N VAL A 218 -6.29 7.30 -8.34
CA VAL A 218 -5.99 8.68 -7.99
C VAL A 218 -4.82 8.74 -7.00
N LYS A 219 -4.00 9.77 -7.09
CA LYS A 219 -2.94 10.00 -6.09
C LYS A 219 -3.56 10.40 -4.76
N ILE A 220 -3.06 9.83 -3.66
CA ILE A 220 -3.40 10.31 -2.31
C ILE A 220 -2.98 11.80 -2.19
N PRO A 221 -3.71 12.65 -1.46
CA PRO A 221 -3.23 14.01 -1.14
C PRO A 221 -1.82 13.95 -0.57
N SER A 222 -0.89 14.70 -1.15
CA SER A 222 0.53 14.65 -0.85
C SER A 222 1.16 16.03 -0.86
N ASP A 223 2.41 16.14 -0.41
CA ASP A 223 3.22 17.37 -0.38
C ASP A 223 2.55 18.54 0.39
N ALA A 224 1.62 18.21 1.27
CA ALA A 224 0.92 19.19 2.09
C ALA A 224 1.78 19.57 3.32
N GLU A 225 1.98 20.87 3.51
CA GLU A 225 2.60 21.39 4.72
C GLU A 225 1.55 21.46 5.84
N ILE A 226 1.83 20.77 6.95
CA ILE A 226 0.92 20.58 8.08
C ILE A 226 1.60 20.93 9.40
N PRO A 227 0.84 21.24 10.48
CA PRO A 227 1.41 21.60 11.78
C PRO A 227 2.30 20.51 12.39
N GLU A 228 3.38 20.92 13.06
CA GLU A 228 4.39 20.02 13.66
C GLU A 228 3.80 19.01 14.64
N TYR A 229 2.76 19.38 15.41
CA TYR A 229 2.15 18.48 16.38
C TYR A 229 1.53 17.20 15.76
N VAL A 230 1.27 17.22 14.43
CA VAL A 230 0.73 16.05 13.72
C VAL A 230 1.69 14.85 13.79
N LYS A 231 2.99 15.09 14.02
CA LYS A 231 3.97 14.04 14.25
C LYS A 231 3.56 13.06 15.37
N GLU A 232 2.98 13.56 16.42
CA GLU A 232 2.58 12.76 17.59
C GLU A 232 1.24 12.02 17.37
N VAL A 233 0.45 12.47 16.41
CA VAL A 233 -0.88 11.91 16.09
C VAL A 233 -0.96 11.47 14.63
N PHE A 234 0.16 11.07 14.04
CA PHE A 234 0.24 10.77 12.61
C PHE A 234 -0.73 9.67 12.19
N ALA A 235 -0.90 8.63 13.00
CA ALA A 235 -1.83 7.55 12.71
C ALA A 235 -3.29 8.04 12.60
N ASP A 236 -3.72 8.93 13.52
CA ASP A 236 -5.04 9.52 13.50
C ASP A 236 -5.21 10.48 12.30
N PHE A 237 -4.19 11.30 12.05
CA PHE A 237 -4.15 12.17 10.88
C PHE A 237 -4.32 11.37 9.58
N TYR A 238 -3.51 10.32 9.39
CA TYR A 238 -3.54 9.54 8.17
C TYR A 238 -4.89 8.85 7.96
N ARG A 239 -5.43 8.22 9.00
CA ARG A 239 -6.75 7.58 8.98
C ARG A 239 -7.87 8.56 8.58
N ASP A 240 -7.89 9.75 9.17
CA ASP A 240 -8.96 10.72 8.94
C ASP A 240 -8.78 11.46 7.62
N MET A 241 -7.56 11.69 7.18
CA MET A 241 -7.22 12.19 5.85
C MET A 241 -7.65 11.20 4.77
N PHE A 242 -7.31 9.91 4.91
CA PHE A 242 -7.71 8.87 3.97
C PHE A 242 -9.24 8.75 3.89
N ARG A 243 -9.92 8.70 5.03
CA ARG A 243 -11.38 8.70 5.09
C ARG A 243 -12.01 9.91 4.36
N THR A 244 -11.39 11.07 4.50
CA THR A 244 -11.85 12.29 3.84
C THR A 244 -11.57 12.26 2.34
N ALA A 245 -10.42 11.73 1.92
CA ALA A 245 -10.09 11.52 0.51
C ALA A 245 -11.06 10.54 -0.14
N VAL A 246 -11.33 9.40 0.50
CA VAL A 246 -12.30 8.38 0.03
C VAL A 246 -13.68 8.99 -0.20
N ARG A 247 -14.18 9.80 0.75
CA ARG A 247 -15.49 10.48 0.60
C ARG A 247 -15.51 11.49 -0.56
N LYS A 248 -14.42 12.23 -0.78
CA LYS A 248 -14.30 13.19 -1.88
C LYS A 248 -14.31 12.52 -3.26
N GLU A 249 -13.97 11.26 -3.31
CA GLU A 249 -13.96 10.41 -4.51
C GLU A 249 -15.17 9.46 -4.55
N ASP A 250 -16.29 9.84 -3.90
CA ASP A 250 -17.56 9.09 -3.86
C ASP A 250 -17.41 7.62 -3.45
N ASN A 251 -16.38 7.27 -2.68
CA ASN A 251 -16.01 5.93 -2.22
C ASN A 251 -15.69 4.93 -3.37
N THR A 252 -15.37 5.39 -4.57
CA THR A 252 -15.17 4.54 -5.76
C THR A 252 -13.74 4.55 -6.30
N ALA A 253 -12.82 5.29 -5.68
CA ALA A 253 -11.43 5.41 -6.16
C ALA A 253 -10.47 4.44 -5.47
N VAL A 254 -9.44 4.07 -6.20
CA VAL A 254 -8.24 3.39 -5.71
C VAL A 254 -7.13 4.42 -5.57
N PHE A 255 -6.54 4.54 -4.39
CA PHE A 255 -5.55 5.57 -4.10
C PHE A 255 -4.13 5.05 -4.31
N LEU A 256 -3.38 5.74 -5.16
CA LEU A 256 -1.94 5.56 -5.28
C LEU A 256 -1.25 6.25 -4.11
N GLU A 257 -0.53 5.49 -3.28
CA GLU A 257 0.24 6.00 -2.14
C GLU A 257 1.74 6.04 -2.41
N TYR A 258 2.22 5.11 -3.22
CA TYR A 258 3.63 4.99 -3.57
C TYR A 258 3.80 4.41 -4.97
N ALA A 259 4.73 4.95 -5.74
CA ALA A 259 5.19 4.44 -7.02
C ALA A 259 6.68 4.76 -7.16
N TRP A 260 7.55 3.73 -7.17
CA TRP A 260 9.00 3.97 -7.13
C TRP A 260 9.78 2.80 -7.73
N ASP A 261 10.82 3.12 -8.46
CA ASP A 261 11.82 2.14 -8.90
C ASP A 261 12.74 1.78 -7.73
N MET A 262 12.71 0.54 -7.26
CA MET A 262 13.52 0.08 -6.13
C MET A 262 15.03 0.12 -6.39
N GLY A 263 15.44 0.22 -7.67
CA GLY A 263 16.83 0.45 -8.04
C GLY A 263 17.33 1.87 -7.79
N TRP A 264 16.42 2.80 -7.44
CA TRP A 264 16.73 4.19 -7.16
C TRP A 264 16.64 4.48 -5.67
N CYS A 265 17.58 5.28 -5.16
CA CYS A 265 17.54 5.75 -3.80
C CYS A 265 16.28 6.60 -3.56
N ASP A 266 15.45 6.19 -2.59
CA ASP A 266 14.44 7.04 -1.98
C ASP A 266 15.02 7.57 -0.66
N PRO A 267 15.47 8.83 -0.59
CA PRO A 267 16.13 9.37 0.60
C PRO A 267 15.22 9.48 1.82
N CYS A 268 13.91 9.33 1.63
CA CYS A 268 12.89 9.38 2.69
C CYS A 268 12.39 8.00 3.11
N ALA A 269 12.73 6.93 2.36
CA ALA A 269 12.30 5.58 2.67
C ALA A 269 13.14 4.93 3.78
N SER A 270 12.59 3.85 4.35
CA SER A 270 13.38 2.84 5.06
C SER A 270 14.32 2.12 4.07
N GLU A 271 15.18 1.23 4.57
CA GLU A 271 16.02 0.41 3.68
C GLU A 271 15.16 -0.37 2.69
N PRO A 272 15.58 -0.49 1.41
CA PRO A 272 14.88 -1.29 0.43
C PRO A 272 14.96 -2.78 0.76
N LEU A 273 13.99 -3.55 0.29
CA LEU A 273 14.02 -5.00 0.44
C LEU A 273 15.26 -5.58 -0.24
N SER A 274 15.87 -6.55 0.43
CA SER A 274 16.96 -7.34 -0.12
C SER A 274 16.48 -8.20 -1.30
N ARG A 275 17.43 -8.67 -2.12
CA ARG A 275 17.10 -9.58 -3.24
C ARG A 275 16.46 -10.89 -2.77
N ASP A 276 16.81 -11.38 -1.59
CA ASP A 276 16.25 -12.60 -1.03
C ASP A 276 14.80 -12.38 -0.58
N GLU A 277 14.50 -11.28 0.12
CA GLU A 277 13.13 -10.89 0.46
C GLU A 277 12.27 -10.67 -0.80
N LEU A 278 12.82 -10.09 -1.85
CA LEU A 278 12.12 -9.93 -3.12
C LEU A 278 11.83 -11.28 -3.80
N ARG A 279 12.77 -12.24 -3.75
CA ARG A 279 12.52 -13.62 -4.23
C ARG A 279 11.42 -14.29 -3.43
N GLU A 280 11.44 -14.14 -2.13
CA GLU A 280 10.38 -14.68 -1.25
C GLU A 280 9.01 -14.03 -1.50
N LEU A 281 8.96 -12.78 -1.99
CA LEU A 281 7.72 -12.16 -2.49
C LEU A 281 7.37 -12.56 -3.92
N GLY A 282 8.13 -13.47 -4.53
CA GLY A 282 7.86 -13.99 -5.86
C GLY A 282 8.35 -13.11 -7.02
N VAL A 283 9.34 -12.25 -6.79
CA VAL A 283 10.00 -11.48 -7.86
C VAL A 283 11.01 -12.41 -8.56
N PHE A 284 10.51 -13.18 -9.52
CA PHE A 284 11.23 -14.30 -10.16
C PHE A 284 12.22 -13.89 -11.23
N TRP A 285 12.19 -12.64 -11.71
CA TRP A 285 13.05 -12.12 -12.78
C TRP A 285 14.37 -11.49 -12.30
N LEU A 286 14.64 -11.48 -10.99
CA LEU A 286 15.83 -10.83 -10.43
C LEU A 286 17.15 -11.38 -10.95
N ASP A 287 17.19 -12.67 -11.28
CA ASP A 287 18.40 -13.37 -11.70
C ASP A 287 18.49 -13.54 -13.24
N GLU A 288 17.52 -13.02 -13.97
CA GLU A 288 17.53 -13.05 -15.43
C GLU A 288 18.56 -12.07 -15.99
N SER A 289 19.51 -12.59 -16.74
CA SER A 289 20.52 -11.80 -17.45
C SER A 289 19.89 -11.11 -18.65
N GLN A 290 20.01 -9.79 -18.75
CA GLN A 290 19.56 -9.09 -19.94
C GLN A 290 20.36 -9.50 -21.18
N PRO A 291 19.71 -9.92 -22.27
CA PRO A 291 20.38 -10.11 -23.54
C PRO A 291 20.93 -8.75 -24.04
N GLY A 292 22.24 -8.61 -24.13
CA GLY A 292 22.91 -7.42 -24.66
C GLY A 292 23.47 -6.44 -23.63
N ALA A 293 23.31 -6.66 -22.32
CA ALA A 293 23.97 -5.84 -21.31
C ALA A 293 25.48 -6.13 -21.25
N ASN A 294 26.29 -5.08 -21.42
CA ASN A 294 27.75 -5.19 -21.26
C ASN A 294 28.10 -5.72 -19.85
N ARG A 295 28.77 -6.85 -19.79
CA ARG A 295 29.11 -7.65 -18.59
C ARG A 295 29.81 -6.87 -17.46
N ARG A 296 30.22 -5.62 -17.70
CA ARG A 296 30.89 -4.74 -16.72
C ARG A 296 29.93 -3.88 -15.87
N ILE A 297 28.63 -3.83 -16.21
CA ILE A 297 27.58 -3.11 -15.46
C ILE A 297 26.50 -4.07 -14.93
N SER A 298 26.53 -5.34 -15.31
CA SER A 298 25.51 -6.36 -15.07
C SER A 298 25.63 -7.06 -13.70
N GLY A 299 25.81 -6.30 -12.62
CA GLY A 299 25.56 -6.79 -11.26
C GLY A 299 24.14 -6.49 -10.77
N ALA A 300 23.41 -5.63 -11.47
CA ALA A 300 22.06 -5.23 -11.13
C ALA A 300 21.07 -5.94 -12.08
N GLY A 301 20.57 -7.13 -11.68
CA GLY A 301 19.30 -7.60 -12.20
C GLY A 301 18.24 -6.51 -11.97
N THR A 302 17.22 -6.48 -12.81
CA THR A 302 16.19 -5.43 -12.77
C THR A 302 15.43 -5.46 -11.45
N MET A 303 15.68 -4.49 -10.60
CA MET A 303 14.89 -4.30 -9.38
C MET A 303 13.45 -3.97 -9.77
N PRO A 304 12.46 -4.41 -8.99
CA PRO A 304 11.07 -4.16 -9.31
C PRO A 304 10.71 -2.67 -9.17
N PHE A 305 9.75 -2.25 -9.99
CA PHE A 305 9.01 -1.03 -9.74
C PHE A 305 7.88 -1.35 -8.74
N VAL A 306 7.86 -0.66 -7.62
CA VAL A 306 6.87 -0.85 -6.56
C VAL A 306 5.72 0.11 -6.76
N THR A 307 4.49 -0.42 -6.77
CA THR A 307 3.26 0.39 -6.69
C THR A 307 2.48 -0.01 -5.46
N ARG A 308 2.19 0.94 -4.57
CA ARG A 308 1.27 0.74 -3.44
C ARG A 308 -0.05 1.42 -3.74
N LEU A 309 -1.11 0.63 -3.72
CA LEU A 309 -2.49 1.08 -3.85
C LEU A 309 -3.23 0.84 -2.54
N HIS A 310 -4.07 1.79 -2.15
CA HIS A 310 -4.93 1.69 -0.98
C HIS A 310 -6.38 1.98 -1.38
N LEU A 311 -7.30 1.14 -0.95
CA LEU A 311 -8.72 1.35 -1.20
C LEU A 311 -9.57 0.96 0.00
N ARG A 312 -10.70 1.63 0.12
CA ARG A 312 -11.79 1.25 1.01
C ARG A 312 -12.95 0.80 0.14
N TYR A 313 -13.38 -0.44 0.31
CA TYR A 313 -14.30 -1.08 -0.63
C TYR A 313 -15.44 -1.80 0.07
N ASP A 314 -16.59 -1.82 -0.61
CA ASP A 314 -17.78 -2.58 -0.27
C ASP A 314 -18.53 -2.97 -1.56
N ALA A 315 -19.56 -3.80 -1.44
CA ALA A 315 -20.29 -4.32 -2.59
C ALA A 315 -21.10 -3.26 -3.38
N ALA A 316 -21.38 -2.10 -2.77
CA ALA A 316 -22.12 -1.02 -3.44
C ALA A 316 -21.21 -0.17 -4.34
N HIS A 317 -19.98 0.08 -3.87
CA HIS A 317 -19.02 0.97 -4.55
C HIS A 317 -18.00 0.20 -5.41
N PHE A 318 -17.73 -1.07 -5.08
CA PHE A 318 -16.83 -1.96 -5.81
C PHE A 318 -17.53 -3.27 -6.21
N PRO A 319 -18.53 -3.22 -7.11
CA PRO A 319 -19.31 -4.41 -7.50
C PRO A 319 -18.52 -5.45 -8.28
N GLU A 320 -17.35 -5.09 -8.82
CA GLU A 320 -16.48 -5.95 -9.60
C GLU A 320 -15.10 -6.14 -8.92
N ASP A 321 -14.38 -7.16 -9.37
CA ASP A 321 -13.00 -7.38 -8.95
C ASP A 321 -12.07 -6.28 -9.46
N LEU A 322 -10.91 -6.10 -8.81
CA LEU A 322 -9.91 -5.17 -9.32
C LEU A 322 -9.24 -5.76 -10.56
N VAL A 323 -9.28 -5.01 -11.65
CA VAL A 323 -8.56 -5.32 -12.88
C VAL A 323 -7.48 -4.28 -13.07
N PHE A 324 -6.26 -4.74 -13.30
CA PHE A 324 -5.08 -3.89 -13.37
C PHE A 324 -4.49 -3.84 -14.78
N GLN A 325 -3.73 -2.79 -15.01
CA GLN A 325 -2.77 -2.69 -16.10
C GLN A 325 -1.43 -2.22 -15.56
N GLN A 326 -0.36 -2.77 -16.09
CA GLN A 326 0.96 -2.22 -15.94
C GLN A 326 1.13 -1.12 -16.99
N THR A 327 1.60 0.05 -16.56
CA THR A 327 1.88 1.18 -17.44
C THR A 327 3.37 1.31 -17.70
N ALA A 328 3.76 2.07 -18.72
CA ALA A 328 5.15 2.46 -18.95
C ALA A 328 5.57 3.68 -18.08
N ASP A 329 4.70 4.18 -17.21
CA ASP A 329 5.00 5.32 -16.36
C ASP A 329 5.92 4.90 -15.20
N ARG A 330 7.13 5.45 -15.21
CA ARG A 330 8.14 5.27 -14.17
C ARG A 330 8.33 6.53 -13.31
N SER A 331 7.37 7.46 -13.34
CA SER A 331 7.41 8.65 -12.50
C SER A 331 7.29 8.28 -11.05
N ASN A 332 8.26 8.69 -10.26
CA ASN A 332 8.26 8.46 -8.82
C ASN A 332 7.16 9.26 -8.14
N PHE A 333 6.45 8.63 -7.23
CA PHE A 333 5.44 9.25 -6.38
C PHE A 333 5.50 8.66 -4.97
N GLN A 334 5.37 9.51 -3.97
CA GLN A 334 5.31 9.11 -2.58
C GLN A 334 4.28 9.97 -1.86
N GLY A 335 3.35 9.36 -1.17
CA GLY A 335 2.47 10.03 -0.22
C GLY A 335 3.31 10.57 0.94
N ARG A 336 3.48 11.90 1.01
CA ARG A 336 4.28 12.54 2.06
C ARG A 336 3.64 13.83 2.54
N TYR A 337 3.89 14.14 3.80
CA TYR A 337 3.38 15.33 4.46
C TYR A 337 4.52 16.06 5.13
N ILE A 338 4.53 17.38 5.00
CA ILE A 338 5.68 18.22 5.31
C ILE A 338 5.47 18.85 6.69
N LEU A 339 6.39 18.56 7.60
CA LEU A 339 6.58 19.32 8.83
C LEU A 339 7.72 20.32 8.60
N ARG A 340 7.43 21.59 8.74
CA ARG A 340 8.44 22.62 8.56
C ARG A 340 8.70 23.34 9.87
N HIS A 341 9.89 23.12 10.41
CA HIS A 341 10.36 23.76 11.64
C HIS A 341 10.83 25.19 11.36
N PRO A 342 10.25 26.19 12.01
CA PRO A 342 10.67 27.56 11.81
C PRO A 342 12.07 27.81 12.38
N TRP A 343 12.81 28.71 11.73
CA TRP A 343 14.03 29.24 12.30
C TRP A 343 13.74 30.06 13.58
N THR A 344 14.50 29.80 14.63
CA THR A 344 14.34 30.37 15.98
C THR A 344 15.49 31.28 16.41
N GLY A 345 16.40 31.64 15.49
CA GLY A 345 17.54 32.48 15.81
C GLY A 345 17.16 33.90 16.22
N ALA A 346 18.04 34.55 16.98
CA ALA A 346 17.83 35.89 17.55
C ALA A 346 18.23 37.04 16.62
N ASP A 347 18.84 36.75 15.47
CA ASP A 347 19.29 37.78 14.54
C ASP A 347 18.14 38.65 14.05
N ASP A 348 18.36 39.96 13.93
CA ASP A 348 17.34 40.96 13.63
C ASP A 348 17.62 41.74 12.36
N CYS A 349 18.09 41.08 11.32
CA CYS A 349 18.20 41.67 9.98
C CYS A 349 16.81 41.85 9.34
N SER A 350 16.70 42.70 8.32
CA SER A 350 15.43 42.95 7.64
C SER A 350 14.75 41.69 7.11
N ALA A 351 15.53 40.72 6.58
CA ALA A 351 15.03 39.44 6.12
C ALA A 351 14.45 38.60 7.25
N ALA A 352 15.05 38.59 8.45
CA ALA A 352 14.52 37.92 9.62
C ALA A 352 13.19 38.52 10.11
N GLN A 353 13.06 39.86 10.03
CA GLN A 353 11.80 40.54 10.38
C GLN A 353 10.68 40.18 9.39
N GLU A 354 10.95 40.14 8.10
CA GLU A 354 9.99 39.72 7.06
C GLU A 354 9.62 38.26 7.23
N TYR A 355 10.60 37.37 7.47
CA TYR A 355 10.39 35.98 7.75
C TYR A 355 9.43 35.78 8.93
N ARG A 356 9.67 36.40 10.08
CA ARG A 356 8.79 36.29 11.25
C ARG A 356 7.37 36.80 10.97
N LYS A 357 7.20 37.85 10.16
CA LYS A 357 5.86 38.28 9.71
C LYS A 357 5.16 37.21 8.85
N SER A 358 5.90 36.55 7.97
CA SER A 358 5.35 35.50 7.10
C SER A 358 4.90 34.24 7.84
N LEU A 359 5.50 33.92 9.01
CA LEU A 359 5.18 32.73 9.80
C LEU A 359 3.70 32.65 10.17
N ARG A 360 3.08 33.78 10.52
CA ARG A 360 1.65 33.80 10.88
C ARG A 360 0.77 33.31 9.73
N GLY A 361 1.03 33.80 8.51
CA GLY A 361 0.29 33.37 7.32
C GLY A 361 0.55 31.90 6.98
N ARG A 362 1.80 31.44 7.13
CA ARG A 362 2.16 30.04 6.91
C ARG A 362 1.43 29.10 7.90
N ARG A 363 1.43 29.42 9.19
CA ARG A 363 0.73 28.65 10.23
C ARG A 363 -0.78 28.58 10.00
N GLU A 364 -1.39 29.69 9.59
CA GLU A 364 -2.81 29.70 9.23
C GLU A 364 -3.09 28.81 8.01
N LYS A 365 -2.20 28.83 7.01
CA LYS A 365 -2.28 27.93 5.85
C LYS A 365 -2.12 26.46 6.27
N GLN A 366 -1.18 26.15 7.16
CA GLN A 366 -1.02 24.80 7.71
C GLN A 366 -2.30 24.32 8.43
N ALA A 367 -2.90 25.18 9.26
CA ALA A 367 -4.13 24.86 9.99
C ALA A 367 -5.32 24.59 9.04
N THR A 368 -5.52 25.48 8.06
CA THR A 368 -6.60 25.33 7.07
C THR A 368 -6.37 24.13 6.15
N THR A 369 -5.13 23.85 5.77
CA THR A 369 -4.75 22.64 5.01
C THR A 369 -5.06 21.38 5.80
N LEU A 370 -4.68 21.31 7.07
CA LEU A 370 -4.95 20.17 7.92
C LEU A 370 -6.46 19.94 8.08
N ALA A 371 -7.23 20.99 8.33
CA ALA A 371 -8.69 20.90 8.41
C ALA A 371 -9.32 20.39 7.11
N ALA A 372 -8.85 20.88 5.96
CA ALA A 372 -9.35 20.46 4.64
C ALA A 372 -8.99 18.99 4.29
N LEU A 373 -7.84 18.50 4.78
CA LEU A 373 -7.39 17.13 4.56
C LEU A 373 -8.16 16.14 5.45
N THR A 374 -8.36 16.47 6.71
CA THR A 374 -8.86 15.52 7.72
C THR A 374 -10.35 15.68 8.03
N GLY A 375 -10.91 16.88 7.81
CA GLY A 375 -12.21 17.28 8.31
C GLY A 375 -12.20 17.64 9.81
N TRP A 376 -11.03 17.78 10.44
CA TRP A 376 -10.92 18.21 11.82
C TRP A 376 -11.36 19.67 12.00
N ASN A 377 -11.86 19.99 13.19
CA ASN A 377 -12.30 21.37 13.49
C ASN A 377 -11.12 22.33 13.45
N LEU A 378 -11.26 23.44 12.72
CA LEU A 378 -10.19 24.40 12.51
C LEU A 378 -9.79 25.14 13.81
N GLU A 379 -10.76 25.43 14.70
CA GLU A 379 -10.46 26.11 15.98
C GLU A 379 -9.72 25.18 16.94
N ASP A 380 -10.03 23.88 16.94
CA ASP A 380 -9.29 22.89 17.71
C ASP A 380 -7.86 22.75 17.22
N ILE A 381 -7.65 22.78 15.89
CA ILE A 381 -6.32 22.79 15.29
C ILE A 381 -5.53 24.03 15.74
N ARG A 382 -6.12 25.21 15.61
CA ARG A 382 -5.51 26.47 16.04
C ARG A 382 -5.15 26.45 17.53
N THR A 383 -6.04 25.95 18.37
CA THR A 383 -5.82 25.79 19.81
C THR A 383 -4.63 24.90 20.11
N ARG A 384 -4.52 23.74 19.43
CA ARG A 384 -3.37 22.84 19.58
C ARG A 384 -2.05 23.47 19.14
N MET A 385 -2.04 24.20 18.03
CA MET A 385 -0.89 24.94 17.56
C MET A 385 -0.45 26.02 18.58
N HIS A 386 -1.37 26.70 19.22
CA HIS A 386 -1.12 27.70 20.26
C HIS A 386 -0.50 27.08 21.52
N VAL A 387 -1.09 26.02 22.05
CA VAL A 387 -0.60 25.30 23.25
C VAL A 387 0.82 24.81 23.07
N ARG A 388 1.24 24.46 21.86
CA ARG A 388 2.61 24.01 21.56
C ARG A 388 3.58 25.13 21.15
N GLY A 389 3.16 26.36 21.16
CA GLY A 389 3.97 27.48 20.69
C GLY A 389 4.10 27.59 19.17
N ASP A 390 3.48 26.67 18.40
CA ASP A 390 3.47 26.73 16.92
C ASP A 390 2.77 27.98 16.39
N TRP A 391 2.01 28.62 17.23
CA TRP A 391 1.27 29.84 16.96
C TRP A 391 1.80 31.04 17.75
N SER A 392 3.09 31.05 18.13
CA SER A 392 3.60 32.15 18.94
C SER A 392 3.23 33.49 18.30
N THR A 393 2.31 34.17 18.94
CA THR A 393 2.04 35.56 18.69
C THR A 393 3.19 36.39 19.34
N GLU A 394 4.29 36.50 18.67
CA GLU A 394 5.17 37.60 18.94
C GLU A 394 4.55 38.87 18.44
N THR A 395 3.56 39.31 19.11
CA THR A 395 3.25 40.70 19.42
C THR A 395 2.32 40.69 20.63
N ASP A 396 2.71 40.11 21.74
CA ASP A 396 2.56 40.90 22.94
C ASP A 396 3.53 42.08 22.81
N SER A 397 3.17 43.00 21.94
CA SER A 397 3.67 44.36 22.00
C SER A 397 3.30 44.82 23.40
N VAL A 398 4.24 44.70 24.33
CA VAL A 398 4.13 45.31 25.66
C VAL A 398 3.54 46.65 25.42
N LYS A 399 2.26 46.80 25.73
CA LYS A 399 1.50 48.02 25.39
C LYS A 399 2.33 49.15 25.90
N TRP A 400 2.57 50.19 25.07
CA TRP A 400 3.54 51.24 25.33
C TRP A 400 3.45 51.79 26.78
N TYR A 401 2.27 51.79 27.40
CA TYR A 401 2.00 52.18 28.76
C TYR A 401 2.53 51.18 29.83
N GLN A 402 2.75 49.90 29.50
CA GLN A 402 3.35 48.92 30.42
C GLN A 402 4.87 49.13 30.57
N LYS A 403 5.49 49.87 29.61
CA LYS A 403 6.89 50.29 29.72
C LYS A 403 7.08 51.48 30.65
N LEU A 404 6.02 52.25 30.93
CA LEU A 404 6.08 53.43 31.79
C LEU A 404 6.25 53.16 33.26
N TRP A 405 5.84 51.96 33.72
CA TRP A 405 5.77 51.60 35.13
C TRP A 405 6.76 50.53 35.54
N LYS A 406 7.66 50.06 34.67
CA LYS A 406 8.81 49.24 35.04
C LYS A 406 9.97 50.14 35.43
N LYS A 407 10.13 50.37 36.77
CA LYS A 407 11.36 50.84 37.39
C LYS A 407 12.29 49.64 37.62
#